data_7efd66c3637cf9c1a9a49791c8c79fed
#
_entry.id   7efd66c3637cf9c1a9a49791c8c79fed
#
_cell.length_a   1.000
_cell.length_b   1.000
_cell.length_c   1.000
_cell.angle_alpha   90.00
_cell.angle_beta   90.00
_cell.angle_gamma   90.00
#
_symmetry.space_group_name_H-M   'P 1'
#
loop_
_entity.id
_entity.type
_entity.pdbx_description
1 polymer ?
#
loop_
_entity_poly.entity_id
_entity_poly.type
_entity_poly.pdbx_seq_one_letter_code
_entity_poly.pdbx_strand_id
1 'polypeptide(L)'
;MQKQELLRGLPKIDDVLRQESLVMLAEEKGDIVVTDAVREVIAGLRADILDLLEETAELFDESLLREESVAAKAEELVAGKEKKRLFPVINATGTILHTNLGRAPLCEDAIKNVELTSRGYSSLEYNVPQGKRGSRHDLVSDLLKELTGAEDAMVVNNNASATLIVLAAMGKGREIIVSRGELVEIGGAFRIPDIMKQSGAYLTEVGTSNKTKISDYEDAIMTKEMLEDYDPWESDPRHTERFETGALMKVHKSNYDIVGFTEEASLEELAELGKKHGLPVIFDMGNGLMQDMSEYGLNEPNIPASLATGIDVMLFSGDKLLGGPQAGIIVGKKEYIRAMKKHPLARALRVDKMTFAALEATLMKYRDPKIALRDIPVLRMIASDEETLRERAERLADAVRSANSEVVCEIVEVEDQIGGGSAPTVRLPGYAVSVQDGNRSADRTEKKLRKAEVPVIARINDDRLLLCVRTIADDEIKQVAEAFR
;
A
#
# COMPACT_ATOMS: atom_id res chain seq x y z
N MET A 1 -58.19 11.60 6.78
CA MET A 1 -58.65 10.21 6.60
C MET A 1 -57.68 9.40 5.79
N GLN A 2 -57.18 9.93 4.71
CA GLN A 2 -56.32 9.20 3.75
C GLN A 2 -54.97 8.74 4.32
N LYS A 3 -54.27 9.58 5.12
CA LYS A 3 -53.02 9.21 5.77
C LYS A 3 -53.16 8.04 6.77
N GLN A 4 -54.29 7.97 7.45
CA GLN A 4 -54.59 6.83 8.35
C GLN A 4 -54.92 5.54 7.54
N GLU A 5 -55.47 5.66 6.35
CA GLU A 5 -55.74 4.54 5.48
C GLU A 5 -54.44 3.96 4.92
N LEU A 6 -53.51 4.83 4.46
CA LEU A 6 -52.15 4.40 4.06
C LEU A 6 -51.38 3.69 5.17
N LEU A 7 -51.44 4.22 6.41
CA LEU A 7 -50.81 3.55 7.56
C LEU A 7 -51.45 2.18 7.88
N ARG A 8 -52.75 2.00 7.63
CA ARG A 8 -53.45 0.70 7.78
C ARG A 8 -53.12 -0.26 6.65
N GLY A 9 -52.76 0.27 5.48
CA GLY A 9 -52.32 -0.49 4.31
C GLY A 9 -50.90 -1.04 4.39
N LEU A 10 -50.10 -0.67 5.41
CA LEU A 10 -48.77 -1.25 5.60
C LEU A 10 -48.86 -2.76 5.81
N PRO A 11 -48.13 -3.58 5.04
CA PRO A 11 -48.18 -5.03 5.18
C PRO A 11 -47.62 -5.50 6.53
N LYS A 12 -48.11 -6.64 7.02
CA LYS A 12 -47.53 -7.27 8.22
C LYS A 12 -46.20 -7.89 7.86
N ILE A 13 -45.25 -7.82 8.76
CA ILE A 13 -43.90 -8.40 8.60
C ILE A 13 -43.99 -9.88 8.23
N ASP A 14 -44.83 -10.64 8.95
CA ASP A 14 -44.99 -12.08 8.75
C ASP A 14 -45.57 -12.45 7.38
N ASP A 15 -46.43 -11.60 6.81
CA ASP A 15 -46.99 -11.82 5.46
C ASP A 15 -45.93 -11.56 4.39
N VAL A 16 -45.12 -10.48 4.51
CA VAL A 16 -44.01 -10.18 3.62
C VAL A 16 -42.95 -11.31 3.67
N LEU A 17 -42.63 -11.82 4.85
CA LEU A 17 -41.61 -12.87 5.00
C LEU A 17 -42.04 -14.23 4.36
N ARG A 18 -43.32 -14.40 4.01
CA ARG A 18 -43.78 -15.56 3.25
C ARG A 18 -43.56 -15.49 1.74
N GLN A 19 -43.13 -14.34 1.21
CA GLN A 19 -42.77 -14.25 -0.18
C GLN A 19 -41.63 -15.23 -0.51
N GLU A 20 -41.76 -15.99 -1.59
CA GLU A 20 -40.85 -17.09 -1.95
C GLU A 20 -39.40 -16.60 -2.07
N SER A 21 -39.22 -15.40 -2.62
CA SER A 21 -37.89 -14.78 -2.74
C SER A 21 -37.21 -14.52 -1.38
N LEU A 22 -37.99 -14.06 -0.38
CA LEU A 22 -37.44 -13.82 0.96
C LEU A 22 -37.21 -15.11 1.76
N VAL A 23 -38.02 -16.16 1.52
CA VAL A 23 -37.78 -17.49 2.10
C VAL A 23 -36.45 -18.04 1.60
N MET A 24 -36.21 -18.00 0.29
CA MET A 24 -34.91 -18.41 -0.30
C MET A 24 -33.75 -17.57 0.22
N LEU A 25 -33.96 -16.25 0.31
CA LEU A 25 -32.94 -15.33 0.83
C LEU A 25 -32.63 -15.61 2.31
N ALA A 26 -33.63 -15.97 3.12
CA ALA A 26 -33.46 -16.31 4.52
C ALA A 26 -32.68 -17.63 4.73
N GLU A 27 -32.92 -18.62 3.87
CA GLU A 27 -32.09 -19.85 3.86
C GLU A 27 -30.63 -19.58 3.56
N GLU A 28 -30.33 -18.61 2.66
CA GLU A 28 -28.96 -18.26 2.26
C GLU A 28 -28.30 -17.31 3.27
N LYS A 29 -29.01 -16.30 3.76
CA LYS A 29 -28.46 -15.16 4.51
C LYS A 29 -28.81 -15.16 6.01
N GLY A 30 -29.77 -15.98 6.39
CA GLY A 30 -30.28 -16.13 7.76
C GLY A 30 -31.53 -15.29 8.03
N ASP A 31 -32.46 -15.88 8.77
CA ASP A 31 -33.80 -15.32 9.10
C ASP A 31 -33.74 -13.93 9.74
N ILE A 32 -32.75 -13.70 10.61
CA ILE A 32 -32.60 -12.43 11.34
C ILE A 32 -32.31 -11.29 10.37
N VAL A 33 -31.38 -11.52 9.43
CA VAL A 33 -30.96 -10.50 8.45
C VAL A 33 -32.13 -10.07 7.59
N VAL A 34 -32.89 -11.02 7.07
CA VAL A 34 -34.06 -10.77 6.20
C VAL A 34 -35.20 -10.12 6.98
N THR A 35 -35.49 -10.61 8.19
CA THR A 35 -36.53 -10.04 9.06
C THR A 35 -36.23 -8.57 9.41
N ASP A 36 -34.98 -8.26 9.75
CA ASP A 36 -34.58 -6.89 10.07
C ASP A 36 -34.63 -5.96 8.84
N ALA A 37 -34.29 -6.48 7.66
CA ALA A 37 -34.45 -5.72 6.41
C ALA A 37 -35.94 -5.39 6.13
N VAL A 38 -36.85 -6.36 6.27
CA VAL A 38 -38.29 -6.14 6.12
C VAL A 38 -38.80 -5.10 7.13
N ARG A 39 -38.36 -5.20 8.38
CA ARG A 39 -38.72 -4.22 9.44
C ARG A 39 -38.25 -2.82 9.09
N GLU A 40 -37.03 -2.68 8.59
CA GLU A 40 -36.42 -1.39 8.20
C GLU A 40 -37.20 -0.76 7.02
N VAL A 41 -37.54 -1.54 5.99
CA VAL A 41 -38.34 -1.07 4.85
C VAL A 41 -39.73 -0.60 5.30
N ILE A 42 -40.44 -1.40 6.12
CA ILE A 42 -41.77 -1.02 6.63
C ILE A 42 -41.68 0.21 7.55
N ALA A 43 -40.64 0.32 8.37
CA ALA A 43 -40.42 1.49 9.20
C ALA A 43 -40.14 2.75 8.36
N GLY A 44 -39.35 2.63 7.27
CA GLY A 44 -39.14 3.69 6.31
C GLY A 44 -40.43 4.17 5.64
N LEU A 45 -41.21 3.25 5.08
CA LEU A 45 -42.52 3.57 4.48
C LEU A 45 -43.48 4.24 5.49
N ARG A 46 -43.45 3.79 6.74
CA ARG A 46 -44.26 4.43 7.82
C ARG A 46 -43.81 5.86 8.08
N ALA A 47 -42.49 6.10 8.12
CA ALA A 47 -41.94 7.44 8.30
C ALA A 47 -42.31 8.34 7.12
N ASP A 48 -42.16 7.85 5.87
CA ASP A 48 -42.49 8.60 4.67
C ASP A 48 -43.99 9.01 4.67
N ILE A 49 -44.91 8.07 5.04
CA ILE A 49 -46.32 8.36 5.18
C ILE A 49 -46.60 9.40 6.28
N LEU A 50 -45.91 9.31 7.40
CA LEU A 50 -46.06 10.25 8.51
C LEU A 50 -45.58 11.67 8.15
N ASP A 51 -44.62 11.79 7.29
CA ASP A 51 -44.05 13.08 6.86
C ASP A 51 -44.85 13.74 5.72
N LEU A 52 -45.78 12.99 5.07
CA LEU A 52 -46.67 13.57 4.06
C LEU A 52 -47.58 14.69 4.65
N LEU A 53 -47.78 15.73 3.90
CA LEU A 53 -48.85 16.69 4.19
C LEU A 53 -50.20 16.05 3.85
N GLU A 54 -51.28 16.40 4.59
CA GLU A 54 -52.62 15.86 4.33
C GLU A 54 -53.10 16.10 2.86
N GLU A 55 -52.68 17.23 2.29
CA GLU A 55 -52.99 17.64 0.91
C GLU A 55 -52.24 16.83 -0.16
N THR A 56 -51.12 16.19 0.19
CA THR A 56 -50.26 15.40 -0.73
C THR A 56 -50.40 13.91 -0.54
N ALA A 57 -51.17 13.46 0.46
CA ALA A 57 -51.37 12.04 0.73
C ALA A 57 -52.03 11.27 -0.44
N GLU A 58 -52.78 11.95 -1.30
CA GLU A 58 -53.38 11.39 -2.51
C GLU A 58 -52.34 11.07 -3.62
N LEU A 59 -51.15 11.65 -3.54
CA LEU A 59 -50.08 11.43 -4.50
C LEU A 59 -49.15 10.29 -4.11
N PHE A 60 -49.38 9.65 -2.95
CA PHE A 60 -48.56 8.52 -2.50
C PHE A 60 -48.82 7.29 -3.39
N ASP A 61 -47.77 6.66 -3.84
CA ASP A 61 -47.86 5.46 -4.66
C ASP A 61 -48.15 4.22 -3.76
N GLU A 62 -49.45 3.87 -3.71
CA GLU A 62 -49.91 2.73 -2.90
C GLU A 62 -49.32 1.39 -3.36
N SER A 63 -48.75 1.29 -4.57
CA SER A 63 -48.10 0.07 -5.01
C SER A 63 -46.86 -0.28 -4.17
N LEU A 64 -46.27 0.72 -3.52
CA LEU A 64 -45.13 0.53 -2.58
C LEU A 64 -45.52 -0.22 -1.32
N LEU A 65 -46.81 -0.29 -0.98
CA LEU A 65 -47.36 -1.00 0.20
C LEU A 65 -47.61 -2.48 -0.09
N ARG A 66 -47.52 -2.93 -1.33
CA ARG A 66 -47.69 -4.34 -1.68
C ARG A 66 -46.57 -5.19 -1.09
N GLU A 67 -46.90 -6.41 -0.67
CA GLU A 67 -45.93 -7.35 -0.09
C GLU A 67 -44.74 -7.61 -1.01
N GLU A 68 -45.01 -7.75 -2.33
CA GLU A 68 -43.95 -7.97 -3.32
C GLU A 68 -43.02 -6.75 -3.46
N SER A 69 -43.56 -5.53 -3.36
CA SER A 69 -42.75 -4.31 -3.43
C SER A 69 -41.86 -4.15 -2.18
N VAL A 70 -42.40 -4.48 -1.01
CA VAL A 70 -41.66 -4.45 0.24
C VAL A 70 -40.59 -5.56 0.25
N ALA A 71 -40.91 -6.74 -0.28
CA ALA A 71 -39.97 -7.84 -0.42
C ALA A 71 -38.79 -7.45 -1.34
N ALA A 72 -39.09 -6.90 -2.51
CA ALA A 72 -38.03 -6.45 -3.44
C ALA A 72 -37.11 -5.38 -2.82
N LYS A 73 -37.67 -4.41 -2.09
CA LYS A 73 -36.87 -3.42 -1.35
C LYS A 73 -36.05 -4.04 -0.23
N ALA A 74 -36.57 -5.06 0.47
CA ALA A 74 -35.83 -5.77 1.49
C ALA A 74 -34.67 -6.57 0.91
N GLU A 75 -34.84 -7.22 -0.25
CA GLU A 75 -33.76 -7.87 -1.00
C GLU A 75 -32.65 -6.90 -1.39
N GLU A 76 -33.02 -5.73 -1.96
CA GLU A 76 -32.05 -4.68 -2.28
C GLU A 76 -31.30 -4.20 -1.04
N LEU A 77 -31.99 -4.04 0.09
CA LEU A 77 -31.39 -3.61 1.34
C LEU A 77 -30.40 -4.65 1.89
N VAL A 78 -30.76 -5.94 1.86
CA VAL A 78 -29.86 -7.04 2.22
C VAL A 78 -28.65 -7.06 1.31
N ALA A 79 -28.84 -7.02 -0.01
CA ALA A 79 -27.75 -6.98 -0.99
C ALA A 79 -26.84 -5.76 -0.77
N GLY A 80 -27.42 -4.59 -0.47
CA GLY A 80 -26.67 -3.38 -0.15
C GLY A 80 -25.83 -3.50 1.13
N LYS A 81 -26.38 -4.12 2.18
CA LYS A 81 -25.68 -4.33 3.46
C LYS A 81 -24.58 -5.39 3.36
N GLU A 82 -24.71 -6.38 2.47
CA GLU A 82 -23.72 -7.42 2.23
C GLU A 82 -22.62 -7.00 1.25
N LYS A 83 -22.78 -5.88 0.56
CA LYS A 83 -21.76 -5.39 -0.37
C LYS A 83 -20.44 -5.19 0.36
N LYS A 84 -19.43 -5.96 -0.03
CA LYS A 84 -18.09 -5.83 0.53
C LYS A 84 -17.57 -4.40 0.31
N ARG A 85 -16.96 -3.83 1.35
CA ARG A 85 -16.36 -2.48 1.26
C ARG A 85 -14.97 -2.51 0.65
N LEU A 86 -14.27 -3.64 0.75
CA LEU A 86 -12.99 -3.90 0.07
C LEU A 86 -13.26 -4.87 -1.07
N PHE A 87 -13.05 -4.42 -2.30
CA PHE A 87 -13.31 -5.18 -3.52
C PHE A 87 -12.25 -4.86 -4.59
N PRO A 88 -12.05 -5.74 -5.57
CA PRO A 88 -11.12 -5.49 -6.68
C PRO A 88 -11.54 -4.29 -7.52
N VAL A 89 -10.55 -3.57 -8.02
CA VAL A 89 -10.70 -2.49 -9.00
C VAL A 89 -9.65 -2.66 -10.08
N ILE A 90 -9.92 -2.20 -11.30
CA ILE A 90 -8.95 -2.18 -12.39
C ILE A 90 -8.22 -0.83 -12.37
N ASN A 91 -6.90 -0.88 -12.31
CA ASN A 91 -6.06 0.30 -12.35
C ASN A 91 -5.70 0.67 -13.80
N ALA A 92 -6.38 1.64 -14.36
CA ALA A 92 -6.11 2.20 -15.67
C ALA A 92 -5.44 3.59 -15.61
N THR A 93 -4.78 3.93 -14.48
CA THR A 93 -4.17 5.25 -14.28
C THR A 93 -2.75 5.38 -14.84
N GLY A 94 -2.06 4.26 -15.11
CA GLY A 94 -0.64 4.26 -15.46
C GLY A 94 0.31 4.48 -14.27
N THR A 95 -0.21 4.54 -13.04
CA THR A 95 0.59 4.60 -11.82
C THR A 95 0.74 3.21 -11.22
N ILE A 96 1.94 2.62 -11.30
CA ILE A 96 2.18 1.22 -10.92
C ILE A 96 1.94 0.98 -9.43
N LEU A 97 2.58 1.76 -8.56
CA LEU A 97 2.44 1.67 -7.10
C LEU A 97 1.45 2.71 -6.58
N HIS A 98 0.20 2.65 -7.09
CA HIS A 98 -0.83 3.61 -6.73
C HIS A 98 -1.24 3.46 -5.25
N THR A 99 -0.94 4.47 -4.44
CA THR A 99 -1.10 4.44 -2.97
C THR A 99 -2.53 4.10 -2.53
N ASN A 100 -3.53 4.68 -3.21
CA ASN A 100 -4.94 4.49 -2.85
C ASN A 100 -5.54 3.19 -3.41
N LEU A 101 -4.82 2.48 -4.30
CA LEU A 101 -5.27 1.23 -4.93
C LEU A 101 -4.54 -0.02 -4.41
N GLY A 102 -3.90 0.09 -3.23
CA GLY A 102 -3.28 -1.05 -2.55
C GLY A 102 -1.81 -1.29 -2.91
N ARG A 103 -1.18 -0.43 -3.71
CA ARG A 103 0.23 -0.52 -4.14
C ARG A 103 0.53 -1.77 -4.97
N ALA A 104 1.51 -2.60 -4.54
CA ALA A 104 1.98 -3.75 -5.32
C ALA A 104 0.97 -4.89 -5.37
N PRO A 105 0.51 -5.32 -6.55
CA PRO A 105 -0.17 -6.59 -6.70
C PRO A 105 0.79 -7.75 -6.44
N LEU A 106 0.28 -8.82 -5.82
CA LEU A 106 1.07 -10.02 -5.53
C LEU A 106 1.24 -10.91 -6.78
N CYS A 107 2.36 -11.62 -6.86
CA CYS A 107 2.52 -12.66 -7.87
C CYS A 107 1.60 -13.87 -7.56
N GLU A 108 1.27 -14.65 -8.59
CA GLU A 108 0.38 -15.81 -8.51
C GLU A 108 0.78 -16.83 -7.44
N ASP A 109 2.07 -17.10 -7.30
CA ASP A 109 2.54 -18.06 -6.29
C ASP A 109 2.36 -17.52 -4.87
N ALA A 110 2.47 -16.20 -4.68
CA ALA A 110 2.18 -15.57 -3.40
C ALA A 110 0.69 -15.68 -3.04
N ILE A 111 -0.21 -15.45 -4.00
CA ILE A 111 -1.66 -15.59 -3.83
C ILE A 111 -2.01 -17.05 -3.46
N LYS A 112 -1.50 -18.02 -4.21
CA LYS A 112 -1.70 -19.46 -3.96
C LYS A 112 -1.18 -19.87 -2.58
N ASN A 113 -0.01 -19.37 -2.18
CA ASN A 113 0.57 -19.69 -0.88
C ASN A 113 -0.24 -19.09 0.29
N VAL A 114 -0.79 -17.87 0.12
CA VAL A 114 -1.74 -17.28 1.08
C VAL A 114 -3.00 -18.12 1.20
N GLU A 115 -3.60 -18.53 0.09
CA GLU A 115 -4.78 -19.38 0.07
C GLU A 115 -4.53 -20.71 0.79
N LEU A 116 -3.46 -21.41 0.43
CA LEU A 116 -3.06 -22.68 1.03
C LEU A 116 -2.85 -22.56 2.55
N THR A 117 -2.10 -21.55 2.97
CA THR A 117 -1.77 -21.32 4.39
C THR A 117 -3.01 -20.91 5.20
N SER A 118 -3.98 -20.22 4.58
CA SER A 118 -5.19 -19.75 5.25
C SER A 118 -6.23 -20.82 5.46
N ARG A 119 -6.28 -21.87 4.62
CA ARG A 119 -7.27 -22.95 4.70
C ARG A 119 -7.18 -23.81 5.95
N GLY A 120 -6.05 -23.79 6.65
CA GLY A 120 -5.86 -24.66 7.82
C GLY A 120 -4.81 -24.17 8.80
N TYR A 121 -4.32 -25.10 9.60
CA TYR A 121 -3.18 -24.85 10.50
C TYR A 121 -1.89 -24.73 9.70
N SER A 122 -0.91 -23.99 10.25
CA SER A 122 0.38 -23.77 9.62
C SER A 122 1.53 -23.89 10.61
N SER A 123 2.74 -24.06 10.10
CA SER A 123 3.97 -24.17 10.89
C SER A 123 4.51 -22.83 11.40
N LEU A 124 3.67 -21.78 11.49
CA LEU A 124 4.08 -20.39 11.77
C LEU A 124 5.07 -20.22 12.94
N GLU A 125 4.86 -20.93 14.05
CA GLU A 125 5.77 -20.94 15.20
C GLU A 125 6.08 -22.38 15.64
N TYR A 126 6.07 -23.33 14.70
CA TYR A 126 6.36 -24.73 14.99
C TYR A 126 7.43 -25.28 14.05
N ASN A 127 8.57 -25.70 14.63
CA ASN A 127 9.64 -26.36 13.89
C ASN A 127 9.25 -27.82 13.71
N VAL A 128 8.70 -28.18 12.56
CA VAL A 128 8.20 -29.52 12.25
C VAL A 128 9.29 -30.59 12.35
N PRO A 129 10.51 -30.43 11.77
CA PRO A 129 11.58 -31.41 11.90
C PRO A 129 12.02 -31.69 13.33
N GLN A 130 11.96 -30.69 14.19
CA GLN A 130 12.41 -30.82 15.59
C GLN A 130 11.28 -31.11 16.58
N GLY A 131 10.01 -31.08 16.12
CA GLY A 131 8.84 -31.32 16.97
C GLY A 131 8.67 -30.32 18.13
N LYS A 132 9.19 -29.07 17.97
CA LYS A 132 9.19 -28.06 19.05
C LYS A 132 8.80 -26.68 18.54
N ARG A 133 8.59 -25.76 19.47
CA ARG A 133 8.32 -24.36 19.14
C ARG A 133 9.51 -23.75 18.38
N GLY A 134 9.20 -23.10 17.24
CA GLY A 134 10.11 -22.30 16.43
C GLY A 134 9.86 -20.80 16.60
N SER A 135 10.61 -20.02 15.85
CA SER A 135 10.42 -18.58 15.70
C SER A 135 9.84 -18.27 14.32
N ARG A 136 8.81 -17.42 14.27
CA ARG A 136 8.26 -16.96 12.98
C ARG A 136 9.27 -16.16 12.15
N HIS A 137 10.25 -15.52 12.80
CA HIS A 137 11.30 -14.80 12.09
C HIS A 137 12.19 -15.72 11.26
N ASP A 138 12.28 -17.02 11.62
CA ASP A 138 13.09 -17.99 10.90
C ASP A 138 12.49 -18.37 9.54
N LEU A 139 11.17 -18.13 9.32
CA LEU A 139 10.48 -18.52 8.09
C LEU A 139 11.08 -17.91 6.82
N VAL A 140 11.51 -16.65 6.87
CA VAL A 140 12.07 -15.91 5.72
C VAL A 140 13.50 -15.40 5.96
N SER A 141 14.04 -15.56 7.18
CA SER A 141 15.36 -15.01 7.54
C SER A 141 16.48 -15.60 6.69
N ASP A 142 16.50 -16.92 6.49
CA ASP A 142 17.54 -17.57 5.68
C ASP A 142 17.45 -17.16 4.21
N LEU A 143 16.23 -17.03 3.67
CA LEU A 143 16.02 -16.57 2.31
C LEU A 143 16.42 -15.09 2.13
N LEU A 144 16.10 -14.22 3.08
CA LEU A 144 16.55 -12.83 3.07
C LEU A 144 18.09 -12.73 3.12
N LYS A 145 18.75 -13.54 3.97
CA LYS A 145 20.22 -13.58 4.01
C LYS A 145 20.83 -14.05 2.70
N GLU A 146 20.24 -15.10 2.08
CA GLU A 146 20.66 -15.60 0.77
C GLU A 146 20.58 -14.51 -0.31
N LEU A 147 19.46 -13.77 -0.36
CA LEU A 147 19.20 -12.78 -1.41
C LEU A 147 19.95 -11.45 -1.20
N THR A 148 20.19 -11.06 0.06
CA THR A 148 20.72 -9.73 0.38
C THR A 148 22.18 -9.73 0.80
N GLY A 149 22.74 -10.88 1.21
CA GLY A 149 24.06 -10.98 1.81
C GLY A 149 24.12 -10.55 3.28
N ALA A 150 22.99 -10.20 3.91
CA ALA A 150 22.94 -9.82 5.32
C ALA A 150 23.24 -10.98 6.27
N GLU A 151 23.75 -10.69 7.49
CA GLU A 151 24.00 -11.72 8.50
C GLU A 151 22.74 -12.27 9.16
N ASP A 152 21.69 -11.42 9.31
CA ASP A 152 20.38 -11.80 9.87
C ASP A 152 19.28 -10.87 9.33
N ALA A 153 18.03 -11.28 9.53
CA ALA A 153 16.86 -10.53 9.08
C ALA A 153 15.69 -10.62 10.06
N MET A 154 14.84 -9.60 10.06
CA MET A 154 13.59 -9.54 10.82
C MET A 154 12.50 -8.92 9.96
N VAL A 155 11.24 -9.36 10.13
CA VAL A 155 10.08 -8.81 9.43
C VAL A 155 9.05 -8.33 10.43
N VAL A 156 8.53 -7.12 10.20
CA VAL A 156 7.48 -6.46 10.97
C VAL A 156 6.37 -5.95 10.04
N ASN A 157 5.28 -5.41 10.58
CA ASN A 157 4.06 -5.09 9.84
C ASN A 157 4.22 -4.15 8.64
N ASN A 158 5.10 -3.16 8.74
CA ASN A 158 5.36 -2.16 7.69
C ASN A 158 6.68 -1.43 7.97
N ASN A 159 7.15 -0.60 7.04
CA ASN A 159 8.41 0.12 7.20
C ASN A 159 8.41 1.13 8.36
N ALA A 160 7.28 1.76 8.68
CA ALA A 160 7.16 2.63 9.85
C ALA A 160 7.40 1.87 11.16
N SER A 161 6.89 0.63 11.25
CA SER A 161 7.17 -0.29 12.36
C SER A 161 8.64 -0.71 12.40
N ALA A 162 9.27 -0.90 11.23
CA ALA A 162 10.70 -1.20 11.13
C ALA A 162 11.53 -0.02 11.65
N THR A 163 11.25 1.19 11.19
CA THR A 163 11.91 2.42 11.68
C THR A 163 11.76 2.57 13.18
N LEU A 164 10.54 2.39 13.71
CA LEU A 164 10.28 2.49 15.15
C LEU A 164 11.11 1.49 15.98
N ILE A 165 11.13 0.22 15.60
CA ILE A 165 11.85 -0.80 16.38
C ILE A 165 13.37 -0.67 16.25
N VAL A 166 13.88 -0.28 15.08
CA VAL A 166 15.31 0.00 14.86
C VAL A 166 15.75 1.14 15.78
N LEU A 167 15.06 2.26 15.73
CA LEU A 167 15.37 3.43 16.56
C LEU A 167 15.20 3.14 18.06
N ALA A 168 14.15 2.42 18.47
CA ALA A 168 13.93 2.06 19.86
C ALA A 168 14.99 1.09 20.40
N ALA A 169 15.51 0.19 19.58
CA ALA A 169 16.52 -0.77 20.00
C ALA A 169 17.95 -0.19 19.99
N MET A 170 18.24 0.76 19.10
CA MET A 170 19.59 1.28 18.89
C MET A 170 19.79 2.71 19.42
N GLY A 171 18.71 3.52 19.44
CA GLY A 171 18.79 4.94 19.73
C GLY A 171 18.11 5.42 21.01
N LYS A 172 17.43 4.53 21.76
CA LYS A 172 16.70 4.98 22.96
C LYS A 172 17.60 5.68 23.98
N GLY A 173 17.28 6.95 24.29
CA GLY A 173 18.07 7.77 25.20
C GLY A 173 19.37 8.29 24.62
N ARG A 174 19.58 8.15 23.30
CA ARG A 174 20.77 8.58 22.55
C ARG A 174 20.40 9.42 21.36
N GLU A 175 21.36 10.13 20.82
CA GLU A 175 21.20 10.90 19.58
C GLU A 175 21.34 10.01 18.34
N ILE A 176 20.44 10.24 17.38
CA ILE A 176 20.57 9.69 16.03
C ILE A 176 20.81 10.87 15.09
N ILE A 177 21.93 10.85 14.39
CA ILE A 177 22.33 11.90 13.46
C ILE A 177 21.75 11.63 12.09
N VAL A 178 20.99 12.59 11.53
CA VAL A 178 20.29 12.49 10.24
C VAL A 178 20.49 13.78 9.45
N SER A 179 20.66 13.67 8.13
CA SER A 179 20.68 14.83 7.25
C SER A 179 19.33 15.57 7.29
N ARG A 180 19.37 16.90 7.41
CA ARG A 180 18.18 17.76 7.34
C ARG A 180 17.42 17.59 6.02
N GLY A 181 18.15 17.38 4.92
CA GLY A 181 17.56 17.10 3.60
C GLY A 181 16.87 15.73 3.49
N GLU A 182 16.96 14.87 4.51
CA GLU A 182 16.39 13.52 4.52
C GLU A 182 15.25 13.35 5.55
N LEU A 183 14.81 14.46 6.18
CA LEU A 183 13.68 14.45 7.12
C LEU A 183 12.35 14.42 6.37
N VAL A 184 12.06 13.26 5.80
CA VAL A 184 10.91 13.06 4.92
C VAL A 184 9.59 12.94 5.68
N GLU A 185 8.50 13.45 5.08
CA GLU A 185 7.14 13.08 5.39
C GLU A 185 6.62 12.12 4.30
N ILE A 186 6.22 10.92 4.69
CA ILE A 186 5.63 9.91 3.81
C ILE A 186 4.12 9.82 4.10
N GLY A 187 3.33 9.41 3.10
CA GLY A 187 1.87 9.41 3.13
C GLY A 187 1.24 9.01 4.48
N GLY A 188 0.17 9.72 4.87
CA GLY A 188 -0.51 9.52 6.13
C GLY A 188 0.14 10.22 7.34
N ALA A 189 0.90 11.29 7.09
CA ALA A 189 1.58 12.10 8.12
C ALA A 189 2.68 11.35 8.90
N PHE A 190 3.31 10.32 8.29
CA PHE A 190 4.50 9.70 8.85
C PHE A 190 5.71 10.62 8.62
N ARG A 191 6.29 11.13 9.71
CA ARG A 191 7.48 12.00 9.71
C ARG A 191 8.62 11.36 10.47
N ILE A 192 9.83 11.40 9.92
CA ILE A 192 11.04 10.88 10.58
C ILE A 192 11.24 11.50 11.98
N PRO A 193 11.09 12.83 12.20
CA PRO A 193 11.20 13.39 13.54
C PRO A 193 10.16 12.86 14.53
N ASP A 194 8.93 12.64 14.09
CA ASP A 194 7.86 12.17 14.97
C ASP A 194 8.07 10.71 15.41
N ILE A 195 8.46 9.84 14.47
CA ILE A 195 8.75 8.43 14.81
C ILE A 195 10.00 8.30 15.68
N MET A 196 11.00 9.16 15.46
CA MET A 196 12.20 9.20 16.29
C MET A 196 11.84 9.57 17.73
N LYS A 197 11.03 10.61 17.94
CA LYS A 197 10.52 10.98 19.25
C LYS A 197 9.74 9.83 19.92
N GLN A 198 8.90 9.11 19.16
CA GLN A 198 8.13 7.96 19.68
C GLN A 198 9.02 6.77 20.06
N SER A 199 10.17 6.60 19.41
CA SER A 199 11.12 5.55 19.74
C SER A 199 11.89 5.81 21.04
N GLY A 200 11.89 7.06 21.52
CA GLY A 200 12.72 7.52 22.65
C GLY A 200 14.14 7.87 22.27
N ALA A 201 14.45 7.97 20.97
CA ALA A 201 15.71 8.52 20.48
C ALA A 201 15.61 10.05 20.33
N TYR A 202 16.75 10.71 20.36
CA TYR A 202 16.87 12.16 20.12
C TYR A 202 17.38 12.40 18.70
N LEU A 203 16.71 13.30 17.98
CA LEU A 203 17.09 13.69 16.63
C LEU A 203 18.18 14.75 16.67
N THR A 204 19.31 14.49 15.98
CA THR A 204 20.33 15.49 15.71
C THR A 204 20.38 15.73 14.19
N GLU A 205 19.90 16.89 13.76
CA GLU A 205 19.85 17.27 12.35
C GLU A 205 21.18 17.90 11.91
N VAL A 206 21.74 17.44 10.78
CA VAL A 206 22.98 17.96 10.22
C VAL A 206 22.82 18.49 8.80
N GLY A 207 23.77 19.35 8.39
CA GLY A 207 23.76 19.96 7.08
C GLY A 207 22.62 20.96 6.86
N THR A 208 22.24 21.13 5.60
CA THR A 208 21.14 21.99 5.13
C THR A 208 20.11 21.18 4.34
N SER A 209 19.05 21.84 3.85
CA SER A 209 18.00 21.14 3.08
C SER A 209 18.52 20.49 1.79
N ASN A 210 19.55 21.08 1.14
CA ASN A 210 20.05 20.63 -0.15
C ASN A 210 21.50 20.16 -0.11
N LYS A 211 22.24 20.38 1.00
CA LYS A 211 23.63 19.96 1.12
C LYS A 211 23.94 19.40 2.49
N THR A 212 24.49 18.20 2.51
CA THR A 212 25.01 17.57 3.71
C THR A 212 26.31 16.83 3.36
N LYS A 213 27.39 17.21 4.01
CA LYS A 213 28.71 16.60 3.85
C LYS A 213 28.96 15.61 4.96
N ILE A 214 29.89 14.70 4.73
CA ILE A 214 30.30 13.75 5.76
C ILE A 214 30.88 14.46 7.00
N SER A 215 31.55 15.63 6.82
CA SER A 215 32.02 16.46 7.93
C SER A 215 30.90 16.96 8.83
N ASP A 216 29.70 17.24 8.27
CA ASP A 216 28.57 17.70 9.08
C ASP A 216 28.08 16.60 10.04
N TYR A 217 28.19 15.33 9.62
CA TYR A 217 27.93 14.17 10.49
C TYR A 217 29.01 14.02 11.55
N GLU A 218 30.28 14.12 11.14
CA GLU A 218 31.42 13.94 12.06
C GLU A 218 31.45 14.98 13.17
N ASP A 219 31.24 16.26 12.82
CA ASP A 219 31.20 17.40 13.75
C ASP A 219 30.04 17.29 14.76
N ALA A 220 28.99 16.55 14.42
CA ALA A 220 27.82 16.36 15.29
C ALA A 220 27.96 15.17 16.25
N ILE A 221 28.97 14.31 16.10
CA ILE A 221 29.16 13.14 16.97
C ILE A 221 29.44 13.62 18.40
N MET A 222 28.73 13.02 19.36
CA MET A 222 28.90 13.28 20.79
C MET A 222 29.26 11.98 21.50
N THR A 223 30.49 11.90 22.05
CA THR A 223 30.93 10.76 22.86
C THR A 223 30.64 11.00 24.34
N LYS A 224 30.79 9.96 25.16
CA LYS A 224 30.65 10.12 26.62
C LYS A 224 31.67 11.09 27.22
N GLU A 225 32.91 11.02 26.75
CA GLU A 225 33.99 11.90 27.20
C GLU A 225 33.69 13.36 26.87
N MET A 226 33.13 13.63 25.64
CA MET A 226 32.70 14.98 25.25
C MET A 226 31.56 15.50 26.11
N LEU A 227 30.62 14.62 26.53
CA LEU A 227 29.51 14.98 27.38
C LEU A 227 29.91 15.38 28.80
N GLU A 228 30.99 14.83 29.32
CA GLU A 228 31.51 15.19 30.66
C GLU A 228 31.98 16.65 30.73
N ASP A 229 32.48 17.18 29.60
CA ASP A 229 32.96 18.57 29.46
C ASP A 229 31.93 19.51 28.78
N TYR A 230 30.76 19.00 28.40
CA TYR A 230 29.75 19.77 27.65
C TYR A 230 28.88 20.60 28.58
N ASP A 231 28.97 21.92 28.48
CA ASP A 231 28.02 22.87 29.08
C ASP A 231 27.11 23.46 27.98
N PRO A 232 25.80 23.23 28.03
CA PRO A 232 24.86 23.78 27.05
C PRO A 232 24.92 25.31 26.97
N TRP A 233 25.20 26.00 28.06
CA TRP A 233 25.23 27.45 28.14
C TRP A 233 26.49 28.07 27.54
N GLU A 234 27.59 27.36 27.60
CA GLU A 234 28.88 27.81 27.06
C GLU A 234 29.13 27.28 25.63
N SER A 235 28.66 26.04 25.34
CA SER A 235 29.00 25.31 24.12
C SER A 235 28.00 25.49 22.98
N ASP A 236 26.73 25.83 23.24
CA ASP A 236 25.69 26.01 22.21
C ASP A 236 24.88 27.31 22.46
N PRO A 237 24.87 28.25 21.50
CA PRO A 237 24.04 29.47 21.60
C PRO A 237 22.53 29.21 21.79
N ARG A 238 22.06 28.01 21.43
CA ARG A 238 20.66 27.59 21.59
C ARG A 238 20.40 26.91 22.94
N HIS A 239 21.45 26.69 23.74
CA HIS A 239 21.41 25.99 25.02
C HIS A 239 20.79 24.57 24.89
N THR A 240 21.11 23.86 23.81
CA THR A 240 20.55 22.56 23.49
C THR A 240 21.22 21.46 24.32
N GLU A 241 20.41 20.69 25.05
CA GLU A 241 20.87 19.50 25.74
C GLU A 241 21.34 18.44 24.73
N ARG A 242 22.49 17.82 24.96
CA ARG A 242 23.09 16.80 24.10
C ARG A 242 23.14 15.45 24.80
N PHE A 243 23.12 14.39 23.98
CA PHE A 243 23.20 13.03 24.47
C PHE A 243 24.28 12.26 23.68
N GLU A 244 24.75 11.14 24.21
CA GLU A 244 25.68 10.26 23.50
C GLU A 244 25.09 9.85 22.13
N THR A 245 25.89 9.91 21.08
CA THR A 245 25.47 9.45 19.75
C THR A 245 25.27 7.94 19.74
N GLY A 246 24.10 7.49 19.30
CA GLY A 246 23.73 6.08 19.22
C GLY A 246 23.93 5.47 17.83
N ALA A 247 23.69 6.25 16.78
CA ALA A 247 23.85 5.82 15.39
C ALA A 247 23.91 6.98 14.41
N LEU A 248 24.47 6.73 13.22
CA LEU A 248 24.31 7.56 12.04
C LEU A 248 23.16 6.99 11.20
N MET A 249 22.30 7.84 10.67
CA MET A 249 21.16 7.38 9.88
C MET A 249 21.09 8.14 8.55
N LYS A 250 20.89 7.39 7.46
CA LYS A 250 20.53 7.88 6.16
C LYS A 250 19.12 7.47 5.83
N VAL A 251 18.34 8.39 5.25
CA VAL A 251 16.97 8.12 4.79
C VAL A 251 16.88 8.44 3.30
N HIS A 252 16.49 7.46 2.51
CA HIS A 252 16.32 7.64 1.08
C HIS A 252 15.08 8.50 0.77
N LYS A 253 15.26 9.49 -0.10
CA LYS A 253 14.21 10.43 -0.54
C LYS A 253 13.28 9.77 -1.57
N SER A 254 12.54 8.74 -1.12
CA SER A 254 11.73 7.89 -1.99
C SER A 254 10.48 8.55 -2.58
N ASN A 255 10.04 9.73 -2.08
CA ASN A 255 8.80 10.40 -2.49
C ASN A 255 8.98 11.84 -2.97
N TYR A 256 10.19 12.36 -2.95
CA TYR A 256 10.55 13.67 -3.51
C TYR A 256 12.00 13.67 -3.97
N ASP A 257 12.37 14.68 -4.74
CA ASP A 257 13.75 14.92 -5.15
C ASP A 257 14.12 16.39 -5.02
N ILE A 258 15.40 16.69 -4.78
CA ILE A 258 15.93 18.04 -4.70
C ILE A 258 16.85 18.25 -5.91
N VAL A 259 16.42 19.11 -6.82
CA VAL A 259 17.13 19.39 -8.08
C VAL A 259 17.93 20.70 -7.98
N GLY A 260 19.16 20.69 -8.46
CA GLY A 260 20.03 21.87 -8.49
C GLY A 260 21.36 21.64 -7.77
N PHE A 261 21.79 22.62 -6.99
CA PHE A 261 23.03 22.52 -6.21
C PHE A 261 22.82 21.64 -4.97
N THR A 262 22.99 20.33 -5.12
CA THR A 262 22.80 19.34 -4.08
C THR A 262 24.10 18.61 -3.77
N GLU A 263 24.26 18.14 -2.53
CA GLU A 263 25.35 17.29 -2.07
C GLU A 263 24.85 16.42 -0.92
N GLU A 264 25.14 15.12 -0.95
CA GLU A 264 24.72 14.17 0.07
C GLU A 264 25.90 13.29 0.48
N ALA A 265 26.01 13.00 1.76
CA ALA A 265 26.93 11.98 2.22
C ALA A 265 26.52 10.61 1.65
N SER A 266 27.46 9.88 1.05
CA SER A 266 27.20 8.54 0.50
C SER A 266 27.11 7.48 1.59
N LEU A 267 26.61 6.29 1.24
CA LEU A 267 26.56 5.15 2.19
C LEU A 267 27.97 4.69 2.55
N GLU A 268 28.90 4.74 1.61
CA GLU A 268 30.30 4.37 1.81
C GLU A 268 30.98 5.33 2.81
N GLU A 269 30.82 6.64 2.64
CA GLU A 269 31.36 7.64 3.56
C GLU A 269 30.77 7.48 4.97
N LEU A 270 29.48 7.23 5.09
CA LEU A 270 28.83 6.98 6.38
C LEU A 270 29.31 5.67 7.03
N ALA A 271 29.47 4.60 6.25
CA ALA A 271 30.02 3.33 6.75
C ALA A 271 31.45 3.48 7.25
N GLU A 272 32.30 4.22 6.55
CA GLU A 272 33.67 4.54 6.98
C GLU A 272 33.68 5.39 8.27
N LEU A 273 32.82 6.42 8.33
CA LEU A 273 32.69 7.25 9.52
C LEU A 273 32.19 6.46 10.73
N GLY A 274 31.13 5.63 10.53
CA GLY A 274 30.61 4.74 11.56
C GLY A 274 31.67 3.79 12.10
N LYS A 275 32.47 3.16 11.21
CA LYS A 275 33.61 2.30 11.60
C LYS A 275 34.66 3.07 12.37
N LYS A 276 35.00 4.30 11.96
CA LYS A 276 36.00 5.15 12.63
C LYS A 276 35.62 5.46 14.06
N HIS A 277 34.35 5.72 14.35
CA HIS A 277 33.82 6.13 15.65
C HIS A 277 33.14 5.00 16.43
N GLY A 278 33.07 3.78 15.88
CA GLY A 278 32.38 2.64 16.50
C GLY A 278 30.87 2.81 16.59
N LEU A 279 30.28 3.60 15.66
CA LEU A 279 28.87 3.89 15.60
C LEU A 279 28.19 3.06 14.50
N PRO A 280 27.02 2.45 14.76
CA PRO A 280 26.26 1.76 13.70
C PRO A 280 25.68 2.76 12.70
N VAL A 281 25.57 2.31 11.44
CA VAL A 281 24.97 3.05 10.35
C VAL A 281 23.66 2.39 9.96
N ILE A 282 22.57 3.17 9.99
CA ILE A 282 21.22 2.76 9.64
C ILE A 282 20.85 3.38 8.29
N PHE A 283 20.33 2.57 7.36
CA PHE A 283 19.79 3.06 6.10
C PHE A 283 18.30 2.71 5.96
N ASP A 284 17.43 3.72 6.01
CA ASP A 284 16.02 3.57 5.63
C ASP A 284 15.88 3.80 4.13
N MET A 285 15.87 2.70 3.38
CA MET A 285 15.76 2.72 1.92
C MET A 285 14.32 2.97 1.46
N GLY A 286 13.33 2.52 2.22
CA GLY A 286 11.91 2.70 1.95
C GLY A 286 11.36 1.93 0.75
N ASN A 287 11.97 1.97 -0.42
CA ASN A 287 11.39 1.45 -1.68
C ASN A 287 11.52 -0.07 -1.90
N GLY A 288 12.55 -0.71 -1.36
CA GLY A 288 12.68 -2.18 -1.38
C GLY A 288 13.13 -2.79 -2.73
N LEU A 289 13.87 -2.05 -3.55
CA LEU A 289 14.38 -2.59 -4.81
C LEU A 289 15.44 -3.68 -4.57
N MET A 290 15.19 -4.92 -5.05
CA MET A 290 16.07 -6.07 -4.80
C MET A 290 17.15 -6.23 -5.87
N GLN A 291 16.91 -5.82 -7.10
CA GLN A 291 17.83 -5.98 -8.23
C GLN A 291 17.98 -4.68 -9.01
N ASP A 292 19.07 -4.56 -9.76
CA ASP A 292 19.29 -3.40 -10.64
C ASP A 292 18.23 -3.35 -11.75
N MET A 293 17.60 -2.20 -11.90
CA MET A 293 16.57 -1.91 -12.91
C MET A 293 16.95 -0.68 -13.77
N SER A 294 18.21 -0.30 -13.79
CA SER A 294 18.71 0.87 -14.54
C SER A 294 18.49 0.75 -16.04
N GLU A 295 18.55 -0.46 -16.61
CA GLU A 295 18.24 -0.73 -18.02
C GLU A 295 16.78 -0.37 -18.40
N TYR A 296 15.87 -0.32 -17.41
CA TYR A 296 14.47 0.08 -17.56
C TYR A 296 14.21 1.53 -17.13
N GLY A 297 15.26 2.34 -16.99
CA GLY A 297 15.17 3.74 -16.61
C GLY A 297 14.98 4.02 -15.12
N LEU A 298 15.09 2.99 -14.26
CA LEU A 298 14.93 3.11 -12.81
C LEU A 298 16.32 3.09 -12.12
N ASN A 299 16.89 4.27 -11.90
CA ASN A 299 18.20 4.44 -11.26
C ASN A 299 18.04 4.62 -9.74
N GLU A 300 17.51 3.62 -9.07
CA GLU A 300 17.33 3.59 -7.61
C GLU A 300 18.39 2.67 -6.95
N PRO A 301 18.81 2.97 -5.71
CA PRO A 301 19.68 2.05 -4.99
C PRO A 301 18.98 0.70 -4.81
N ASN A 302 19.73 -0.40 -4.92
CA ASN A 302 19.23 -1.74 -4.65
C ASN A 302 19.79 -2.29 -3.34
N ILE A 303 19.08 -3.25 -2.75
CA ILE A 303 19.37 -3.79 -1.41
C ILE A 303 20.75 -4.44 -1.33
N PRO A 304 21.16 -5.40 -2.21
CA PRO A 304 22.46 -6.04 -2.10
C PRO A 304 23.63 -5.05 -2.26
N ALA A 305 23.56 -4.14 -3.24
CA ALA A 305 24.60 -3.15 -3.45
C ALA A 305 24.74 -2.19 -2.26
N SER A 306 23.63 -1.73 -1.70
CA SER A 306 23.64 -0.84 -0.54
C SER A 306 24.20 -1.52 0.71
N LEU A 307 23.92 -2.80 0.96
CA LEU A 307 24.51 -3.54 2.07
C LEU A 307 26.03 -3.78 1.88
N ALA A 308 26.47 -3.95 0.63
CA ALA A 308 27.87 -4.13 0.30
C ALA A 308 28.75 -2.90 0.62
N THR A 309 28.17 -1.71 0.82
CA THR A 309 28.90 -0.51 1.27
C THR A 309 29.41 -0.62 2.71
N GLY A 310 28.89 -1.59 3.49
CA GLY A 310 29.33 -1.84 4.86
C GLY A 310 28.45 -1.21 5.95
N ILE A 311 27.25 -0.71 5.60
CA ILE A 311 26.25 -0.27 6.59
C ILE A 311 25.80 -1.42 7.47
N ASP A 312 25.32 -1.10 8.68
CA ASP A 312 25.05 -2.11 9.72
C ASP A 312 23.62 -2.62 9.69
N VAL A 313 22.64 -1.74 9.40
CA VAL A 313 21.21 -2.06 9.38
C VAL A 313 20.56 -1.35 8.22
N MET A 314 19.75 -2.08 7.44
CA MET A 314 18.91 -1.54 6.40
C MET A 314 17.47 -1.95 6.63
N LEU A 315 16.54 -1.05 6.29
CA LEU A 315 15.10 -1.30 6.38
C LEU A 315 14.36 -0.82 5.12
N PHE A 316 13.32 -1.54 4.74
CA PHE A 316 12.54 -1.26 3.52
C PHE A 316 11.13 -1.87 3.55
N SER A 317 10.26 -1.39 2.65
CA SER A 317 8.88 -1.85 2.49
C SER A 317 8.79 -3.07 1.58
N GLY A 318 7.91 -4.03 1.92
CA GLY A 318 7.62 -5.19 1.09
C GLY A 318 6.67 -4.90 -0.07
N ASP A 319 5.75 -3.95 0.09
CA ASP A 319 4.63 -3.63 -0.82
C ASP A 319 4.93 -2.51 -1.82
N LYS A 320 6.21 -2.22 -2.05
CA LYS A 320 6.67 -1.26 -3.05
C LYS A 320 7.43 -1.97 -4.19
N LEU A 321 8.68 -1.56 -4.48
CA LEU A 321 9.47 -2.13 -5.58
C LEU A 321 9.84 -3.61 -5.36
N LEU A 322 9.80 -4.11 -4.12
CA LEU A 322 9.92 -5.54 -3.86
C LEU A 322 8.76 -6.34 -4.48
N GLY A 323 7.59 -5.74 -4.67
CA GLY A 323 6.42 -6.39 -5.26
C GLY A 323 5.80 -7.49 -4.40
N GLY A 324 6.00 -7.43 -3.08
CA GLY A 324 5.45 -8.35 -2.09
C GLY A 324 4.28 -7.76 -1.30
N PRO A 325 3.88 -8.41 -0.20
CA PRO A 325 2.86 -7.90 0.70
C PRO A 325 3.37 -6.73 1.52
N GLN A 326 2.44 -5.98 2.16
CA GLN A 326 2.82 -4.99 3.16
C GLN A 326 3.65 -5.66 4.26
N ALA A 327 4.89 -5.21 4.40
CA ALA A 327 5.83 -5.63 5.43
C ALA A 327 6.90 -4.55 5.60
N GLY A 328 7.48 -4.46 6.81
CA GLY A 328 8.73 -3.78 7.07
C GLY A 328 9.82 -4.85 7.21
N ILE A 329 10.78 -4.82 6.34
CA ILE A 329 11.88 -5.80 6.30
C ILE A 329 13.13 -5.12 6.82
N ILE A 330 13.80 -5.75 7.79
CA ILE A 330 15.02 -5.26 8.42
C ILE A 330 16.10 -6.31 8.20
N VAL A 331 17.19 -5.92 7.58
CA VAL A 331 18.33 -6.78 7.31
C VAL A 331 19.64 -6.12 7.80
N GLY A 332 20.65 -6.88 8.15
CA GLY A 332 21.94 -6.32 8.58
C GLY A 332 22.72 -7.24 9.50
N LYS A 333 23.57 -6.63 10.33
CA LYS A 333 24.43 -7.34 11.28
C LYS A 333 23.60 -8.06 12.35
N LYS A 334 24.00 -9.28 12.63
CA LYS A 334 23.30 -10.20 13.54
C LYS A 334 23.08 -9.65 14.96
N GLU A 335 24.04 -8.88 15.48
CA GLU A 335 23.94 -8.31 16.82
C GLU A 335 22.76 -7.34 16.96
N TYR A 336 22.55 -6.43 15.99
CA TYR A 336 21.46 -5.46 15.98
C TYR A 336 20.12 -6.14 15.74
N ILE A 337 20.05 -7.05 14.75
CA ILE A 337 18.82 -7.80 14.46
C ILE A 337 18.39 -8.64 15.68
N ARG A 338 19.32 -9.27 16.39
CA ARG A 338 19.02 -10.01 17.63
C ARG A 338 18.50 -9.11 18.76
N ALA A 339 19.04 -7.90 18.90
CA ALA A 339 18.55 -6.92 19.87
C ALA A 339 17.08 -6.56 19.57
N MET A 340 16.75 -6.29 18.30
CA MET A 340 15.39 -5.99 17.85
C MET A 340 14.43 -7.18 18.06
N LYS A 341 14.84 -8.42 17.72
CA LYS A 341 14.02 -9.64 17.93
C LYS A 341 13.68 -9.86 19.42
N LYS A 342 14.52 -9.37 20.35
CA LYS A 342 14.30 -9.47 21.81
C LYS A 342 13.53 -8.27 22.37
N HIS A 343 13.40 -7.18 21.62
CA HIS A 343 12.74 -5.96 22.08
C HIS A 343 11.23 -6.21 22.28
N PRO A 344 10.58 -5.65 23.32
CA PRO A 344 9.14 -5.84 23.57
C PRO A 344 8.26 -5.46 22.39
N LEU A 345 8.62 -4.43 21.62
CA LEU A 345 7.92 -4.02 20.39
C LEU A 345 7.88 -5.12 19.33
N ALA A 346 8.84 -6.07 19.28
CA ALA A 346 8.84 -7.17 18.32
C ALA A 346 7.54 -8.00 18.37
N ARG A 347 6.92 -8.11 19.57
CA ARG A 347 5.64 -8.80 19.71
C ARG A 347 4.46 -7.95 19.23
N ALA A 348 4.48 -6.64 19.48
CA ALA A 348 3.42 -5.73 19.07
C ALA A 348 3.39 -5.52 17.54
N LEU A 349 4.58 -5.50 16.92
CA LEU A 349 4.78 -5.20 15.49
C LEU A 349 4.87 -6.46 14.61
N ARG A 350 4.58 -7.63 15.15
CA ARG A 350 4.75 -8.91 14.45
C ARG A 350 3.75 -9.11 13.32
N VAL A 351 4.20 -9.76 12.27
CA VAL A 351 3.42 -10.09 11.07
C VAL A 351 2.58 -11.36 11.29
N ASP A 352 1.48 -11.46 10.59
CA ASP A 352 0.60 -12.63 10.55
C ASP A 352 1.09 -13.71 9.55
N LYS A 353 0.39 -14.86 9.51
CA LYS A 353 0.76 -15.99 8.65
C LYS A 353 0.56 -15.73 7.15
N MET A 354 -0.42 -14.90 6.79
CA MET A 354 -0.74 -14.62 5.38
C MET A 354 0.34 -13.74 4.76
N THR A 355 0.79 -12.72 5.50
CA THR A 355 1.91 -11.88 5.08
C THR A 355 3.20 -12.67 4.92
N PHE A 356 3.54 -13.60 5.86
CA PHE A 356 4.70 -14.46 5.70
C PHE A 356 4.58 -15.38 4.49
N ALA A 357 3.41 -15.97 4.25
CA ALA A 357 3.19 -16.84 3.10
C ALA A 357 3.36 -16.10 1.77
N ALA A 358 2.83 -14.88 1.67
CA ALA A 358 3.00 -14.05 0.48
C ALA A 358 4.46 -13.60 0.30
N LEU A 359 5.10 -13.16 1.39
CA LEU A 359 6.47 -12.66 1.35
C LEU A 359 7.47 -13.76 0.95
N GLU A 360 7.36 -14.95 1.56
CA GLU A 360 8.21 -16.10 1.24
C GLU A 360 8.13 -16.45 -0.26
N ALA A 361 6.92 -16.60 -0.80
CA ALA A 361 6.73 -16.93 -2.20
C ALA A 361 7.24 -15.82 -3.14
N THR A 362 7.07 -14.55 -2.78
CA THR A 362 7.63 -13.41 -3.53
C THR A 362 9.16 -13.44 -3.52
N LEU A 363 9.78 -13.61 -2.34
CA LEU A 363 11.24 -13.65 -2.20
C LEU A 363 11.86 -14.83 -2.98
N MET A 364 11.20 -15.98 -3.04
CA MET A 364 11.66 -17.14 -3.84
C MET A 364 11.84 -16.79 -5.31
N LYS A 365 11.06 -15.85 -5.87
CA LYS A 365 11.22 -15.41 -7.27
C LYS A 365 12.55 -14.72 -7.52
N TYR A 366 13.08 -14.02 -6.54
CA TYR A 366 14.34 -13.28 -6.64
C TYR A 366 15.61 -14.16 -6.67
N ARG A 367 15.50 -15.47 -6.48
CA ARG A 367 16.61 -16.40 -6.74
C ARG A 367 17.08 -16.40 -8.19
N ASP A 368 16.18 -16.04 -9.11
CA ASP A 368 16.51 -15.79 -10.51
C ASP A 368 15.92 -14.44 -10.94
N PRO A 369 16.77 -13.44 -11.26
CA PRO A 369 16.32 -12.11 -11.68
C PRO A 369 15.35 -12.12 -12.87
N LYS A 370 15.50 -13.07 -13.81
CA LYS A 370 14.61 -13.20 -14.97
C LYS A 370 13.23 -13.71 -14.56
N ILE A 371 13.17 -14.62 -13.60
CA ILE A 371 11.90 -15.10 -13.04
C ILE A 371 11.23 -13.98 -12.27
N ALA A 372 11.98 -13.20 -11.48
CA ALA A 372 11.43 -12.05 -10.77
C ALA A 372 10.80 -11.04 -11.73
N LEU A 373 11.50 -10.66 -12.81
CA LEU A 373 10.98 -9.74 -13.83
C LEU A 373 9.71 -10.27 -14.52
N ARG A 374 9.63 -11.57 -14.78
CA ARG A 374 8.47 -12.18 -15.41
C ARG A 374 7.26 -12.29 -14.50
N ASP A 375 7.48 -12.73 -13.25
CA ASP A 375 6.41 -13.20 -12.35
C ASP A 375 5.94 -12.13 -11.35
N ILE A 376 6.80 -11.18 -10.96
CA ILE A 376 6.43 -10.12 -10.03
C ILE A 376 5.78 -8.97 -10.81
N PRO A 377 4.47 -8.67 -10.58
CA PRO A 377 3.73 -7.72 -11.39
C PRO A 377 4.36 -6.34 -11.48
N VAL A 378 4.88 -5.80 -10.36
CA VAL A 378 5.53 -4.48 -10.32
C VAL A 378 6.75 -4.43 -11.25
N LEU A 379 7.62 -5.43 -11.19
CA LEU A 379 8.82 -5.49 -12.02
C LEU A 379 8.46 -5.71 -13.48
N ARG A 380 7.50 -6.57 -13.78
CA ARG A 380 6.98 -6.79 -15.12
C ARG A 380 6.41 -5.53 -15.74
N MET A 381 5.61 -4.75 -14.98
CA MET A 381 5.07 -3.48 -15.45
C MET A 381 6.16 -2.45 -15.73
N ILE A 382 7.21 -2.36 -14.91
CA ILE A 382 8.35 -1.48 -15.14
C ILE A 382 9.11 -1.89 -16.40
N ALA A 383 9.36 -3.19 -16.57
CA ALA A 383 10.14 -3.74 -17.65
C ALA A 383 9.37 -3.91 -18.99
N SER A 384 8.08 -3.57 -19.03
CA SER A 384 7.27 -3.67 -20.25
C SER A 384 7.79 -2.71 -21.32
N ASP A 385 8.14 -3.25 -22.49
CA ASP A 385 8.59 -2.48 -23.65
C ASP A 385 7.43 -1.77 -24.37
N GLU A 386 7.77 -0.81 -25.23
CA GLU A 386 6.79 0.04 -25.92
C GLU A 386 5.95 -0.76 -26.93
N GLU A 387 6.52 -1.79 -27.58
CA GLU A 387 5.82 -2.64 -28.56
C GLU A 387 4.70 -3.44 -27.86
N THR A 388 5.03 -4.11 -26.76
CA THR A 388 4.06 -4.83 -25.93
C THR A 388 2.93 -3.92 -25.43
N LEU A 389 3.26 -2.70 -24.99
CA LEU A 389 2.26 -1.75 -24.49
C LEU A 389 1.36 -1.24 -25.62
N ARG A 390 1.91 -0.98 -26.80
CA ARG A 390 1.15 -0.56 -27.98
C ARG A 390 0.18 -1.62 -28.43
N GLU A 391 0.63 -2.89 -28.55
CA GLU A 391 -0.25 -4.01 -28.89
C GLU A 391 -1.38 -4.18 -27.86
N ARG A 392 -1.08 -3.99 -26.57
CA ARG A 392 -2.11 -4.03 -25.52
C ARG A 392 -3.12 -2.88 -25.68
N ALA A 393 -2.67 -1.69 -26.03
CA ALA A 393 -3.55 -0.56 -26.30
C ALA A 393 -4.46 -0.80 -27.52
N GLU A 394 -3.95 -1.43 -28.59
CA GLU A 394 -4.71 -1.83 -29.76
C GLU A 394 -5.81 -2.84 -29.38
N ARG A 395 -5.44 -3.90 -28.64
CA ARG A 395 -6.42 -4.91 -28.16
C ARG A 395 -7.49 -4.29 -27.25
N LEU A 396 -7.11 -3.36 -26.35
CA LEU A 396 -8.05 -2.68 -25.48
C LEU A 396 -9.00 -1.80 -26.28
N ALA A 397 -8.49 -1.00 -27.23
CA ALA A 397 -9.30 -0.12 -28.08
C ALA A 397 -10.32 -0.93 -28.90
N ASP A 398 -9.91 -2.06 -29.48
CA ASP A 398 -10.79 -2.94 -30.24
C ASP A 398 -11.86 -3.61 -29.36
N ALA A 399 -11.51 -4.01 -28.14
CA ALA A 399 -12.45 -4.57 -27.18
C ALA A 399 -13.52 -3.53 -26.77
N VAL A 400 -13.11 -2.28 -26.48
CA VAL A 400 -14.02 -1.19 -26.10
C VAL A 400 -14.96 -0.83 -27.28
N ARG A 401 -14.44 -0.68 -28.50
CA ARG A 401 -15.25 -0.42 -29.70
C ARG A 401 -16.26 -1.55 -29.97
N SER A 402 -15.85 -2.79 -29.72
CA SER A 402 -16.72 -3.96 -29.87
C SER A 402 -17.83 -4.01 -28.81
N ALA A 403 -17.57 -3.54 -27.62
CA ALA A 403 -18.57 -3.49 -26.54
C ALA A 403 -19.57 -2.34 -26.73
N ASN A 404 -19.13 -1.21 -27.29
CA ASN A 404 -19.98 -0.03 -27.55
C ASN A 404 -19.49 0.71 -28.81
N SER A 405 -20.25 0.64 -29.89
CA SER A 405 -19.90 1.25 -31.18
C SER A 405 -20.00 2.79 -31.21
N GLU A 406 -20.59 3.42 -30.19
CA GLU A 406 -20.63 4.88 -30.05
C GLU A 406 -19.37 5.47 -29.43
N VAL A 407 -18.50 4.60 -28.89
CA VAL A 407 -17.26 5.02 -28.25
C VAL A 407 -16.16 5.19 -29.29
N VAL A 408 -15.56 6.36 -29.30
CA VAL A 408 -14.38 6.66 -30.12
C VAL A 408 -13.14 6.43 -29.28
N CYS A 409 -12.22 5.58 -29.78
CA CYS A 409 -10.94 5.26 -29.15
C CYS A 409 -9.79 5.73 -30.03
N GLU A 410 -8.82 6.42 -29.43
CA GLU A 410 -7.56 6.83 -30.05
C GLU A 410 -6.40 6.30 -29.19
N ILE A 411 -5.38 5.71 -29.82
CA ILE A 411 -4.17 5.28 -29.10
C ILE A 411 -3.24 6.48 -29.02
N VAL A 412 -2.81 6.83 -27.80
CA VAL A 412 -1.94 7.98 -27.54
C VAL A 412 -0.74 7.56 -26.73
N GLU A 413 0.40 8.20 -27.00
CA GLU A 413 1.60 8.07 -26.17
C GLU A 413 1.40 8.84 -24.86
N VAL A 414 1.86 8.26 -23.76
CA VAL A 414 1.76 8.83 -22.42
C VAL A 414 3.03 8.57 -21.63
N GLU A 415 3.20 9.33 -20.56
CA GLU A 415 4.19 9.05 -19.53
C GLU A 415 3.50 8.40 -18.33
N ASP A 416 3.84 7.14 -18.06
CA ASP A 416 3.41 6.41 -16.88
C ASP A 416 4.33 6.70 -15.69
N GLN A 417 3.88 6.36 -14.49
CA GLN A 417 4.59 6.65 -13.24
C GLN A 417 4.78 5.39 -12.42
N ILE A 418 5.89 5.31 -11.68
CA ILE A 418 6.06 4.24 -10.69
C ILE A 418 5.14 4.49 -9.50
N GLY A 419 5.05 5.71 -9.01
CA GLY A 419 4.11 6.11 -7.97
C GLY A 419 4.76 6.71 -6.74
N GLY A 420 3.94 7.31 -5.89
CA GLY A 420 4.38 8.01 -4.69
C GLY A 420 5.04 7.09 -3.67
N GLY A 421 6.22 7.49 -3.18
CA GLY A 421 7.01 6.72 -2.23
C GLY A 421 7.98 5.73 -2.88
N SER A 422 8.13 5.78 -4.22
CA SER A 422 9.15 5.03 -4.97
C SER A 422 9.40 5.75 -6.29
N ALA A 423 10.61 6.30 -6.49
CA ALA A 423 11.07 6.96 -7.70
C ALA A 423 10.07 8.00 -8.29
N PRO A 424 9.78 9.10 -7.59
CA PRO A 424 8.71 10.04 -7.94
C PRO A 424 8.97 10.83 -9.23
N THR A 425 10.22 10.96 -9.63
CA THR A 425 10.66 11.69 -10.82
C THR A 425 10.77 10.83 -12.07
N VAL A 426 10.73 9.49 -11.91
CA VAL A 426 10.84 8.56 -13.03
C VAL A 426 9.56 8.59 -13.86
N ARG A 427 9.74 8.74 -15.17
CA ARG A 427 8.68 8.69 -16.18
C ARG A 427 8.98 7.53 -17.13
N LEU A 428 7.99 6.67 -17.33
CA LEU A 428 8.11 5.50 -18.19
C LEU A 428 7.30 5.75 -19.46
N PRO A 429 7.94 5.72 -20.66
CA PRO A 429 7.21 5.82 -21.92
C PRO A 429 6.15 4.73 -22.00
N GLY A 430 4.91 5.07 -22.37
CA GLY A 430 3.81 4.14 -22.41
C GLY A 430 2.70 4.53 -23.37
N TYR A 431 1.65 3.76 -23.40
CA TYR A 431 0.49 3.99 -24.24
C TYR A 431 -0.80 3.99 -23.42
N ALA A 432 -1.76 4.78 -23.87
CA ALA A 432 -3.11 4.79 -23.34
C ALA A 432 -4.12 4.76 -24.48
N VAL A 433 -5.31 4.27 -24.17
CA VAL A 433 -6.49 4.46 -25.02
C VAL A 433 -7.22 5.70 -24.52
N SER A 434 -7.21 6.77 -25.34
CA SER A 434 -8.02 7.96 -25.14
C SER A 434 -9.45 7.64 -25.58
N VAL A 435 -10.42 7.86 -24.70
CA VAL A 435 -11.82 7.43 -24.91
C VAL A 435 -12.75 8.61 -24.90
N GLN A 436 -13.61 8.69 -25.94
CA GLN A 436 -14.76 9.59 -26.03
C GLN A 436 -16.06 8.76 -26.10
N ASP A 437 -16.86 8.77 -25.05
CA ASP A 437 -18.13 8.02 -24.95
C ASP A 437 -19.31 8.90 -25.41
N GLY A 438 -19.54 8.92 -26.72
CA GLY A 438 -20.59 9.75 -27.36
C GLY A 438 -20.39 11.23 -27.00
N ASN A 439 -21.43 11.88 -26.51
CA ASN A 439 -21.40 13.29 -26.08
C ASN A 439 -21.12 13.46 -24.57
N ARG A 440 -20.70 12.42 -23.86
CA ARG A 440 -20.36 12.52 -22.43
C ARG A 440 -19.02 13.22 -22.23
N SER A 441 -18.93 14.04 -21.19
CA SER A 441 -17.64 14.58 -20.75
C SER A 441 -16.78 13.47 -20.14
N ALA A 442 -15.46 13.68 -20.12
CA ALA A 442 -14.50 12.75 -19.49
C ALA A 442 -14.89 12.41 -18.03
N ASP A 443 -15.29 13.41 -17.23
CA ASP A 443 -15.76 13.22 -15.85
C ASP A 443 -17.01 12.33 -15.74
N ARG A 444 -17.96 12.46 -16.68
CA ARG A 444 -19.16 11.63 -16.66
C ARG A 444 -18.85 10.20 -17.04
N THR A 445 -17.96 10.01 -18.00
CA THR A 445 -17.51 8.68 -18.41
C THR A 445 -16.70 8.03 -17.27
N GLU A 446 -15.81 8.76 -16.63
CA GLU A 446 -15.06 8.28 -15.47
C GLU A 446 -15.98 7.85 -14.32
N LYS A 447 -17.02 8.65 -14.01
CA LYS A 447 -18.05 8.29 -13.02
C LYS A 447 -18.85 7.03 -13.41
N LYS A 448 -19.10 6.79 -14.71
CA LYS A 448 -19.73 5.56 -15.20
C LYS A 448 -18.80 4.37 -14.96
N LEU A 449 -17.52 4.48 -15.31
CA LEU A 449 -16.52 3.42 -15.14
C LEU A 449 -16.33 3.02 -13.67
N ARG A 450 -16.36 3.96 -12.74
CA ARG A 450 -16.31 3.68 -11.29
C ARG A 450 -17.56 2.96 -10.75
N LYS A 451 -18.64 2.94 -11.48
CA LYS A 451 -19.90 2.26 -11.10
C LYS A 451 -20.08 0.91 -11.79
N ALA A 452 -19.15 0.50 -12.65
CA ALA A 452 -19.16 -0.80 -13.29
C ALA A 452 -19.11 -1.92 -12.24
N GLU A 453 -19.46 -3.13 -12.62
CA GLU A 453 -19.41 -4.33 -11.76
C GLU A 453 -18.02 -4.51 -11.15
N VAL A 454 -16.98 -4.40 -11.99
CA VAL A 454 -15.59 -4.20 -11.53
C VAL A 454 -15.23 -2.75 -11.87
N PRO A 455 -15.09 -1.87 -10.87
CA PRO A 455 -14.78 -0.47 -11.13
C PRO A 455 -13.45 -0.27 -11.83
N VAL A 456 -13.44 0.56 -12.86
CA VAL A 456 -12.25 0.97 -13.60
C VAL A 456 -11.84 2.37 -13.17
N ILE A 457 -10.63 2.52 -12.67
CA ILE A 457 -10.05 3.78 -12.21
C ILE A 457 -9.16 4.32 -13.32
N ALA A 458 -9.63 5.34 -14.02
CA ALA A 458 -8.98 5.95 -15.17
C ALA A 458 -8.33 7.29 -14.82
N ARG A 459 -7.49 7.80 -15.72
CA ARG A 459 -6.87 9.13 -15.63
C ARG A 459 -7.57 10.11 -16.54
N ILE A 460 -7.83 11.32 -16.07
CA ILE A 460 -8.26 12.44 -16.92
C ILE A 460 -7.07 13.39 -17.10
N ASN A 461 -6.74 13.70 -18.33
CA ASN A 461 -5.74 14.68 -18.69
C ASN A 461 -6.20 15.50 -19.90
N ASP A 462 -6.12 16.84 -19.82
CA ASP A 462 -6.56 17.77 -20.87
C ASP A 462 -7.99 17.45 -21.39
N ASP A 463 -8.93 17.27 -20.46
CA ASP A 463 -10.34 16.90 -20.71
C ASP A 463 -10.54 15.57 -21.47
N ARG A 464 -9.50 14.73 -21.57
CA ARG A 464 -9.56 13.40 -22.18
C ARG A 464 -9.52 12.31 -21.12
N LEU A 465 -10.36 11.32 -21.25
CA LEU A 465 -10.30 10.10 -20.45
C LEU A 465 -9.25 9.16 -21.04
N LEU A 466 -8.29 8.78 -20.23
CA LEU A 466 -7.16 7.92 -20.61
C LEU A 466 -7.21 6.60 -19.85
N LEU A 467 -7.15 5.49 -20.57
CA LEU A 467 -6.96 4.15 -20.05
C LEU A 467 -5.50 3.74 -20.32
N CYS A 468 -4.64 3.98 -19.33
CA CYS A 468 -3.21 3.67 -19.43
C CYS A 468 -2.98 2.16 -19.32
N VAL A 469 -2.45 1.55 -20.36
CA VAL A 469 -2.41 0.07 -20.51
C VAL A 469 -1.32 -0.62 -19.72
N ARG A 470 -0.30 0.10 -19.22
CA ARG A 470 0.78 -0.47 -18.41
C ARG A 470 0.26 -1.18 -17.16
N THR A 471 -0.77 -0.62 -16.55
CA THR A 471 -1.33 -1.10 -15.28
C THR A 471 -2.59 -1.95 -15.46
N ILE A 472 -3.03 -2.19 -16.70
CA ILE A 472 -4.14 -3.09 -17.03
C ILE A 472 -3.56 -4.45 -17.41
N ALA A 473 -3.96 -5.51 -16.70
CA ALA A 473 -3.56 -6.87 -17.06
C ALA A 473 -4.33 -7.37 -18.31
N ASP A 474 -3.77 -8.34 -19.01
CA ASP A 474 -4.36 -8.83 -20.27
C ASP A 474 -5.74 -9.48 -20.06
N ASP A 475 -5.96 -10.12 -18.94
CA ASP A 475 -7.24 -10.72 -18.53
C ASP A 475 -8.28 -9.69 -18.06
N GLU A 476 -7.86 -8.46 -17.71
CA GLU A 476 -8.74 -7.35 -17.35
C GLU A 476 -9.32 -6.61 -18.56
N ILE A 477 -8.72 -6.73 -19.75
CA ILE A 477 -9.15 -6.00 -20.97
C ILE A 477 -10.64 -6.20 -21.24
N LYS A 478 -11.15 -7.43 -21.10
CA LYS A 478 -12.56 -7.73 -21.31
C LYS A 478 -13.46 -7.01 -20.29
N GLN A 479 -13.07 -6.98 -19.04
CA GLN A 479 -13.82 -6.34 -17.95
C GLN A 479 -13.85 -4.80 -18.15
N VAL A 480 -12.72 -4.21 -18.58
CA VAL A 480 -12.68 -2.79 -18.94
C VAL A 480 -13.65 -2.49 -20.07
N ALA A 481 -13.67 -3.31 -21.13
CA ALA A 481 -14.59 -3.14 -22.27
C ALA A 481 -16.07 -3.26 -21.84
N GLU A 482 -16.41 -4.20 -20.98
CA GLU A 482 -17.77 -4.40 -20.44
C GLU A 482 -18.27 -3.18 -19.67
N ALA A 483 -17.40 -2.41 -19.02
CA ALA A 483 -17.76 -1.17 -18.33
C ALA A 483 -18.28 -0.04 -19.26
N PHE A 484 -18.12 -0.19 -20.57
CA PHE A 484 -18.62 0.77 -21.57
C PHE A 484 -19.99 0.38 -22.18
N ARG A 485 -20.53 -0.79 -21.88
CA ARG A 485 -21.85 -1.23 -22.33
C ARG A 485 -23.02 -0.39 -21.82
#